data_646ed88a77d82d4a7408dfce24f90e59
#
_entry.id   646ed88a77d82d4a7408dfce24f90e59
#
_cell.length_a   1.000
_cell.length_b   1.000
_cell.length_c   1.000
_cell.angle_alpha   90.00
_cell.angle_beta   90.00
_cell.angle_gamma   90.00
#
_symmetry.space_group_name_H-M   'P 1'
#
loop_
_entity.id
_entity.type
_entity.pdbx_description
1 polymer ?
#
loop_
_entity_poly.entity_id
_entity_poly.type
_entity_poly.pdbx_seq_one_letter_code
_entity_poly.pdbx_strand_id
1 'polypeptide(L)'
;MPIKKYKPTSPARRFYTVQVFDEITTQEPYRPLVEPLKKTGGRNNHGELTSWWRGGGHKRNYRVIDFKRDKRDIPAKVSTVEYDPNRSARIALVTYADGEKRYILQPLGLKVGDTIVAGDNVDILPGNALPLKHIPLGTQIHNVELKPGKGGQIARSAGSSVQLVAKEGDYASVKMPSGEIRKINSNCFATVGQVGNVDHENVSVGKAGRSRWLGKRPHVRGVAMNPVDHPLGGGEGKTSGGRHPVSPWGMPTKGYKTRNRKTTDRFIVQRRQK
;
A
#
# COMPACT_ATOMS: atom_id res chain seq x y z
N MET A 1 1.02 -8.27 -15.73
CA MET A 1 0.39 -9.54 -15.31
C MET A 1 -0.94 -9.69 -16.01
N PRO A 2 -1.29 -10.83 -16.58
CA PRO A 2 -2.58 -11.00 -17.21
C PRO A 2 -3.69 -11.04 -16.16
N ILE A 3 -4.76 -10.28 -16.43
CA ILE A 3 -6.00 -10.33 -15.66
C ILE A 3 -6.96 -11.30 -16.34
N LYS A 4 -7.40 -12.32 -15.64
CA LYS A 4 -8.40 -13.25 -16.13
C LYS A 4 -9.79 -12.61 -16.07
N LYS A 5 -10.43 -12.47 -17.20
CA LYS A 5 -11.84 -12.08 -17.35
C LYS A 5 -12.71 -13.33 -17.45
N TYR A 6 -13.95 -13.24 -17.03
CA TYR A 6 -14.92 -14.33 -17.13
C TYR A 6 -16.00 -14.02 -18.16
N LYS A 7 -16.56 -15.07 -18.77
CA LYS A 7 -17.73 -14.93 -19.65
C LYS A 7 -18.91 -14.38 -18.84
N PRO A 8 -19.76 -13.51 -19.39
CA PRO A 8 -20.88 -12.86 -18.70
C PRO A 8 -22.08 -13.79 -18.51
N THR A 9 -21.88 -14.96 -17.90
CA THR A 9 -22.91 -15.98 -17.68
C THR A 9 -23.86 -15.66 -16.53
N SER A 10 -23.52 -14.69 -15.68
CA SER A 10 -24.37 -14.22 -14.58
C SER A 10 -24.05 -12.76 -14.26
N PRO A 11 -24.95 -12.01 -13.58
CA PRO A 11 -24.68 -10.62 -13.18
C PRO A 11 -23.37 -10.44 -12.45
N ALA A 12 -23.01 -11.38 -11.55
CA ALA A 12 -21.77 -11.34 -10.80
C ALA A 12 -20.52 -11.54 -11.66
N ARG A 13 -20.59 -12.39 -12.71
CA ARG A 13 -19.47 -12.68 -13.59
C ARG A 13 -19.23 -11.63 -14.67
N ARG A 14 -20.24 -10.84 -15.00
CA ARG A 14 -20.16 -9.82 -16.06
C ARG A 14 -18.96 -8.89 -15.90
N PHE A 15 -18.69 -8.41 -14.70
CA PHE A 15 -17.62 -7.45 -14.40
C PHE A 15 -16.52 -8.03 -13.52
N TYR A 16 -16.61 -9.33 -13.20
CA TYR A 16 -15.66 -9.97 -12.30
C TYR A 16 -14.35 -10.26 -13.00
N THR A 17 -13.25 -9.84 -12.39
CA THR A 17 -11.91 -10.18 -12.84
C THR A 17 -11.07 -10.69 -11.68
N VAL A 18 -10.06 -11.50 -11.98
CA VAL A 18 -9.09 -12.00 -10.99
C VAL A 18 -7.69 -11.86 -11.54
N GLN A 19 -6.75 -11.72 -10.63
CA GLN A 19 -5.33 -11.78 -10.99
C GLN A 19 -4.95 -13.21 -11.33
N VAL A 20 -4.09 -13.38 -12.31
CA VAL A 20 -3.39 -14.63 -12.57
C VAL A 20 -2.16 -14.67 -11.67
N PHE A 21 -1.82 -15.85 -11.15
CA PHE A 21 -0.76 -16.03 -10.17
C PHE A 21 0.50 -16.69 -10.78
N ASP A 22 0.78 -16.42 -12.06
CA ASP A 22 1.89 -17.05 -12.80
C ASP A 22 3.27 -16.73 -12.20
N GLU A 23 3.41 -15.60 -11.50
CA GLU A 23 4.66 -15.20 -10.85
C GLU A 23 4.88 -15.86 -9.49
N ILE A 24 3.86 -16.48 -8.93
CA ILE A 24 3.93 -17.06 -7.59
C ILE A 24 4.54 -18.44 -7.71
N THR A 25 5.65 -18.63 -7.00
CA THR A 25 6.41 -19.89 -7.03
C THR A 25 5.98 -20.87 -5.96
N THR A 26 5.41 -20.38 -4.83
CA THR A 26 4.88 -21.23 -3.76
C THR A 26 3.62 -20.65 -3.14
N GLN A 27 2.72 -21.52 -2.72
CA GLN A 27 1.46 -21.14 -2.06
C GLN A 27 1.59 -21.14 -0.53
N GLU A 28 2.54 -21.88 0.01
CA GLU A 28 2.75 -21.99 1.44
C GLU A 28 3.75 -20.94 1.93
N PRO A 29 3.38 -20.14 2.95
CA PRO A 29 4.29 -19.15 3.52
C PRO A 29 5.33 -19.82 4.43
N TYR A 30 6.50 -19.21 4.54
CA TYR A 30 7.53 -19.64 5.48
C TYR A 30 7.06 -19.42 6.93
N ARG A 31 6.73 -20.50 7.63
CA ARG A 31 6.03 -20.50 8.94
C ARG A 31 6.70 -19.65 10.02
N PRO A 32 8.05 -19.62 10.18
CA PRO A 32 8.69 -18.79 11.19
C PRO A 32 8.45 -17.28 11.05
N LEU A 33 8.11 -16.80 9.86
CA LEU A 33 7.79 -15.39 9.58
C LEU A 33 6.28 -15.12 9.49
N VAL A 34 5.45 -16.01 10.04
CA VAL A 34 3.98 -15.88 10.02
C VAL A 34 3.44 -15.73 11.44
N GLU A 35 2.66 -14.67 11.64
CA GLU A 35 2.01 -14.37 12.92
C GLU A 35 0.48 -14.36 12.79
N PRO A 36 -0.27 -14.69 13.86
CA PRO A 36 -1.72 -14.57 13.85
C PRO A 36 -2.14 -13.10 13.77
N LEU A 37 -3.08 -12.78 12.86
CA LEU A 37 -3.65 -11.44 12.69
C LEU A 37 -5.03 -11.37 13.34
N LYS A 38 -5.13 -10.70 14.50
CA LYS A 38 -6.42 -10.41 15.15
C LYS A 38 -7.16 -9.31 14.38
N LYS A 39 -8.49 -9.51 14.19
CA LYS A 39 -9.35 -8.52 13.54
C LYS A 39 -10.04 -7.67 14.59
N THR A 40 -9.89 -6.36 14.51
CA THR A 40 -10.51 -5.41 15.43
C THR A 40 -11.92 -4.98 15.01
N GLY A 41 -12.32 -5.25 13.77
CA GLY A 41 -13.62 -4.82 13.25
C GLY A 41 -13.79 -3.30 13.18
N GLY A 42 -12.70 -2.55 13.09
CA GLY A 42 -12.72 -1.09 13.05
C GLY A 42 -12.80 -0.42 14.44
N ARG A 43 -12.56 -1.17 15.52
CA ARG A 43 -12.52 -0.66 16.88
C ARG A 43 -11.10 -0.29 17.29
N ASN A 44 -10.97 0.74 18.12
CA ASN A 44 -9.73 1.13 18.77
C ASN A 44 -9.46 0.28 20.04
N ASN A 45 -8.42 0.64 20.80
CA ASN A 45 -8.08 -0.03 22.06
C ASN A 45 -9.13 0.17 23.17
N HIS A 46 -9.97 1.20 23.09
CA HIS A 46 -11.08 1.46 24.02
C HIS A 46 -12.38 0.78 23.60
N GLY A 47 -12.39 0.06 22.45
CA GLY A 47 -13.58 -0.61 21.92
C GLY A 47 -14.50 0.29 21.09
N GLU A 48 -14.17 1.56 20.90
CA GLU A 48 -14.94 2.52 20.13
C GLU A 48 -14.78 2.32 18.63
N LEU A 49 -15.86 2.56 17.88
CA LEU A 49 -15.87 2.40 16.43
C LEU A 49 -15.20 3.61 15.74
N THR A 50 -13.92 3.50 15.41
CA THR A 50 -13.15 4.56 14.76
C THR A 50 -13.09 4.43 13.24
N SER A 51 -13.29 3.24 12.70
CA SER A 51 -13.33 2.97 11.26
C SER A 51 -14.58 2.19 10.90
N TRP A 52 -15.54 2.88 10.28
CA TRP A 52 -16.83 2.30 9.94
C TRP A 52 -16.74 1.32 8.77
N TRP A 53 -17.76 0.47 8.67
CA TRP A 53 -17.93 -0.54 7.60
C TRP A 53 -16.74 -1.48 7.44
N ARG A 54 -16.07 -1.80 8.54
CA ARG A 54 -15.02 -2.81 8.63
C ARG A 54 -15.49 -3.98 9.48
N GLY A 55 -15.09 -5.19 9.10
CA GLY A 55 -15.38 -6.40 9.87
C GLY A 55 -15.68 -7.61 9.03
N GLY A 56 -15.64 -8.78 9.65
CA GLY A 56 -15.75 -10.07 8.97
C GLY A 56 -14.57 -10.34 8.04
N GLY A 57 -14.86 -10.93 6.91
CA GLY A 57 -13.86 -11.30 5.91
C GLY A 57 -13.10 -12.57 6.25
N HIS A 58 -12.32 -13.09 5.30
CA HIS A 58 -11.56 -14.32 5.45
C HIS A 58 -10.50 -14.20 6.56
N LYS A 59 -10.28 -15.26 7.35
CA LYS A 59 -9.18 -15.34 8.32
C LYS A 59 -7.84 -15.20 7.60
N ARG A 60 -6.92 -14.42 8.17
CA ARG A 60 -5.59 -14.15 7.58
C ARG A 60 -4.53 -14.27 8.64
N ASN A 61 -3.35 -14.68 8.21
CA ASN A 61 -2.13 -14.58 8.99
C ASN A 61 -1.29 -13.41 8.44
N TYR A 62 -0.59 -12.72 9.32
CA TYR A 62 0.34 -11.67 8.96
C TYR A 62 1.69 -12.28 8.57
N ARG A 63 2.33 -11.74 7.52
CA ARG A 63 3.72 -12.04 7.17
C ARG A 63 4.58 -10.90 7.67
N VAL A 64 5.59 -11.23 8.44
CA VAL A 64 6.57 -10.27 8.94
C VAL A 64 7.46 -9.83 7.77
N ILE A 65 7.33 -8.57 7.37
CA ILE A 65 8.07 -8.00 6.24
C ILE A 65 9.19 -7.12 6.77
N ASP A 66 10.37 -7.29 6.22
CA ASP A 66 11.50 -6.42 6.47
C ASP A 66 11.36 -5.11 5.70
N PHE A 67 10.80 -4.10 6.36
CA PHE A 67 10.71 -2.73 5.82
C PHE A 67 11.94 -1.89 6.14
N LYS A 68 12.81 -2.35 7.05
CA LYS A 68 14.00 -1.60 7.47
C LYS A 68 15.21 -1.86 6.61
N ARG A 69 15.35 -3.11 6.12
CA ARG A 69 16.53 -3.54 5.37
C ARG A 69 17.81 -3.25 6.15
N ASP A 70 17.78 -3.54 7.44
CA ASP A 70 18.85 -3.25 8.41
C ASP A 70 20.06 -4.18 8.29
N LYS A 71 19.92 -5.31 7.64
CA LYS A 71 21.02 -6.25 7.37
C LYS A 71 21.83 -5.77 6.18
N ARG A 72 22.90 -5.03 6.46
CA ARG A 72 23.70 -4.31 5.45
C ARG A 72 24.87 -5.16 4.97
N ASP A 73 25.26 -4.92 3.71
CA ASP A 73 26.45 -5.46 3.05
C ASP A 73 26.52 -6.99 2.98
N ILE A 74 25.41 -7.67 3.30
CA ILE A 74 25.29 -9.12 3.19
C ILE A 74 24.37 -9.45 2.02
N PRO A 75 24.85 -10.20 1.01
CA PRO A 75 24.02 -10.59 -0.13
C PRO A 75 22.93 -11.57 0.30
N ALA A 76 21.75 -11.38 -0.27
CA ALA A 76 20.62 -12.25 -0.08
C ALA A 76 20.09 -12.73 -1.44
N LYS A 77 19.84 -14.02 -1.56
CA LYS A 77 19.30 -14.64 -2.77
C LYS A 77 17.77 -14.76 -2.66
N VAL A 78 17.06 -14.39 -3.71
CA VAL A 78 15.60 -14.57 -3.79
C VAL A 78 15.28 -16.04 -3.91
N SER A 79 14.59 -16.60 -2.91
CA SER A 79 14.22 -18.01 -2.85
C SER A 79 12.85 -18.27 -3.45
N THR A 80 11.84 -17.47 -3.10
CA THR A 80 10.46 -17.62 -3.57
C THR A 80 9.78 -16.27 -3.77
N VAL A 81 8.75 -16.27 -4.64
CA VAL A 81 7.80 -15.15 -4.76
C VAL A 81 6.44 -15.66 -4.28
N GLU A 82 5.79 -14.91 -3.38
CA GLU A 82 4.61 -15.38 -2.67
C GLU A 82 3.46 -14.36 -2.69
N TYR A 83 2.25 -14.87 -2.48
CA TYR A 83 1.05 -14.07 -2.27
C TYR A 83 0.90 -13.70 -0.80
N ASP A 84 0.66 -12.41 -0.51
CA ASP A 84 0.27 -11.95 0.82
C ASP A 84 -1.18 -11.41 0.80
N PRO A 85 -2.10 -12.00 1.57
CA PRO A 85 -3.49 -11.54 1.63
C PRO A 85 -3.67 -10.19 2.33
N ASN A 86 -2.64 -9.65 2.99
CA ASN A 86 -2.70 -8.41 3.77
C ASN A 86 -2.30 -7.18 2.97
N ARG A 87 -1.73 -7.37 1.78
CA ARG A 87 -1.28 -6.28 0.90
C ARG A 87 -1.58 -6.56 -0.56
N SER A 88 -1.57 -5.52 -1.36
CA SER A 88 -1.74 -5.63 -2.81
C SER A 88 -0.46 -6.09 -3.52
N ALA A 89 0.71 -5.74 -2.97
CA ALA A 89 2.01 -6.15 -3.49
C ALA A 89 2.28 -7.65 -3.26
N ARG A 90 3.06 -8.27 -4.16
CA ARG A 90 3.69 -9.57 -3.92
C ARG A 90 4.84 -9.41 -2.94
N ILE A 91 5.22 -10.48 -2.29
CA ILE A 91 6.36 -10.55 -1.39
C ILE A 91 7.37 -11.57 -1.92
N ALA A 92 8.64 -11.35 -1.65
CA ALA A 92 9.70 -12.28 -1.97
C ALA A 92 10.36 -12.75 -0.67
N LEU A 93 10.55 -14.05 -0.53
CA LEU A 93 11.38 -14.62 0.53
C LEU A 93 12.82 -14.59 0.06
N VAL A 94 13.68 -13.95 0.84
CA VAL A 94 15.11 -13.87 0.57
C VAL A 94 15.89 -14.63 1.63
N THR A 95 16.92 -15.34 1.22
CA THR A 95 17.85 -16.07 2.10
C THR A 95 19.20 -15.37 2.03
N TYR A 96 19.66 -14.87 3.15
CA TYR A 96 20.95 -14.24 3.30
C TYR A 96 22.08 -15.28 3.31
N ALA A 97 23.32 -14.85 3.05
CA ALA A 97 24.49 -15.74 3.04
C ALA A 97 24.73 -16.46 4.36
N ASP A 98 24.29 -15.89 5.49
CA ASP A 98 24.33 -16.47 6.84
C ASP A 98 23.15 -17.41 7.16
N GLY A 99 22.26 -17.68 6.20
CA GLY A 99 21.10 -18.57 6.34
C GLY A 99 19.83 -17.90 6.91
N GLU A 100 19.88 -16.65 7.39
CA GLU A 100 18.68 -15.94 7.81
C GLU A 100 17.72 -15.70 6.64
N LYS A 101 16.43 -15.88 6.88
CA LYS A 101 15.38 -15.64 5.89
C LYS A 101 14.54 -14.45 6.29
N ARG A 102 14.21 -13.58 5.33
CA ARG A 102 13.30 -12.45 5.51
C ARG A 102 12.37 -12.29 4.33
N TYR A 103 11.18 -11.75 4.59
CA TYR A 103 10.29 -11.30 3.51
C TYR A 103 10.59 -9.84 3.18
N ILE A 104 10.58 -9.54 1.88
CA ILE A 104 10.63 -8.19 1.33
C ILE A 104 9.46 -7.94 0.39
N LEU A 105 9.20 -6.67 0.04
CA LEU A 105 8.31 -6.36 -1.08
C LEU A 105 8.99 -6.78 -2.38
N GLN A 106 8.26 -7.44 -3.27
CA GLN A 106 8.78 -7.82 -4.59
C GLN A 106 8.78 -6.60 -5.51
N PRO A 107 9.94 -6.12 -6.00
CA PRO A 107 10.01 -5.16 -7.09
C PRO A 107 9.59 -5.79 -8.41
N LEU A 108 9.16 -4.94 -9.33
CA LEU A 108 8.89 -5.34 -10.71
C LEU A 108 10.17 -5.88 -11.36
N GLY A 109 10.08 -7.04 -11.99
CA GLY A 109 11.20 -7.67 -12.69
C GLY A 109 12.10 -8.56 -11.83
N LEU A 110 11.97 -8.56 -10.51
CA LEU A 110 12.74 -9.44 -9.62
C LEU A 110 12.29 -10.89 -9.77
N LYS A 111 13.25 -11.79 -10.01
CA LYS A 111 13.03 -13.22 -10.23
C LYS A 111 13.65 -14.06 -9.11
N VAL A 112 13.21 -15.32 -9.01
CA VAL A 112 13.86 -16.31 -8.16
C VAL A 112 15.28 -16.56 -8.64
N GLY A 113 16.23 -16.58 -7.72
CA GLY A 113 17.66 -16.72 -8.01
C GLY A 113 18.43 -15.40 -8.05
N ASP A 114 17.75 -14.26 -8.23
CA ASP A 114 18.42 -12.96 -8.23
C ASP A 114 19.04 -12.67 -6.85
N THR A 115 20.16 -11.97 -6.85
CA THR A 115 20.85 -11.54 -5.63
C THR A 115 20.54 -10.07 -5.36
N ILE A 116 20.21 -9.76 -4.13
CA ILE A 116 19.93 -8.39 -3.66
C ILE A 116 20.78 -8.07 -2.45
N VAL A 117 21.15 -6.81 -2.32
CA VAL A 117 21.95 -6.29 -1.20
C VAL A 117 21.33 -5.01 -0.65
N ALA A 118 21.52 -4.76 0.63
CA ALA A 118 21.23 -3.47 1.26
C ALA A 118 22.52 -2.90 1.83
N GLY A 119 22.84 -1.66 1.53
CA GLY A 119 24.10 -1.04 2.00
C GLY A 119 24.28 0.37 1.48
N ASP A 120 25.40 0.99 1.85
CA ASP A 120 25.69 2.36 1.44
C ASP A 120 26.24 2.42 0.00
N ASN A 121 27.09 1.47 -0.38
CA ASN A 121 27.76 1.39 -1.69
C ASN A 121 27.34 0.10 -2.43
N VAL A 122 26.12 0.09 -2.91
CA VAL A 122 25.53 -1.05 -3.60
C VAL A 122 25.09 -0.62 -5.00
N ASP A 123 25.14 -1.52 -5.97
CA ASP A 123 24.69 -1.26 -7.34
C ASP A 123 23.21 -0.85 -7.40
N ILE A 124 22.88 0.01 -8.37
CA ILE A 124 21.54 0.54 -8.57
C ILE A 124 20.69 -0.48 -9.35
N LEU A 125 20.49 -1.64 -8.76
CA LEU A 125 19.68 -2.73 -9.31
C LEU A 125 18.33 -2.86 -8.59
N PRO A 126 17.27 -3.29 -9.29
CA PRO A 126 15.94 -3.50 -8.66
C PRO A 126 16.03 -4.46 -7.47
N GLY A 127 15.51 -4.04 -6.31
CA GLY A 127 15.54 -4.82 -5.07
C GLY A 127 16.67 -4.44 -4.10
N ASN A 128 17.71 -3.79 -4.58
CA ASN A 128 18.77 -3.26 -3.72
C ASN A 128 18.27 -2.04 -2.92
N ALA A 129 18.73 -1.91 -1.69
CA ALA A 129 18.32 -0.82 -0.81
C ALA A 129 19.52 0.04 -0.42
N LEU A 130 19.40 1.37 -0.61
CA LEU A 130 20.44 2.35 -0.37
C LEU A 130 19.87 3.60 0.31
N PRO A 131 20.72 4.41 0.96
CA PRO A 131 20.36 5.77 1.35
C PRO A 131 20.07 6.64 0.12
N LEU A 132 19.12 7.56 0.24
CA LEU A 132 18.72 8.45 -0.86
C LEU A 132 19.90 9.27 -1.41
N LYS A 133 20.91 9.59 -0.59
CA LYS A 133 22.11 10.31 -1.01
C LYS A 133 22.92 9.60 -2.10
N HIS A 134 22.88 8.25 -2.13
CA HIS A 134 23.65 7.43 -3.08
C HIS A 134 22.85 7.01 -4.31
N ILE A 135 21.54 7.22 -4.32
CA ILE A 135 20.68 6.87 -5.46
C ILE A 135 20.73 7.98 -6.52
N PRO A 136 20.95 7.71 -7.81
CA PRO A 136 20.94 8.72 -8.87
C PRO A 136 19.61 9.45 -9.01
N LEU A 137 19.63 10.70 -9.49
CA LEU A 137 18.43 11.46 -9.81
C LEU A 137 17.64 10.77 -10.94
N GLY A 138 16.32 10.92 -10.92
CA GLY A 138 15.43 10.30 -11.90
C GLY A 138 15.09 8.83 -11.61
N THR A 139 15.83 8.15 -10.72
CA THR A 139 15.59 6.75 -10.38
C THR A 139 14.23 6.56 -9.72
N GLN A 140 13.53 5.49 -10.15
CA GLN A 140 12.32 5.03 -9.47
C GLN A 140 12.70 4.18 -8.25
N ILE A 141 12.09 4.48 -7.14
CA ILE A 141 12.33 3.85 -5.84
C ILE A 141 11.01 3.52 -5.15
N HIS A 142 11.04 2.57 -4.23
CA HIS A 142 9.90 2.21 -3.40
C HIS A 142 10.35 1.92 -1.96
N ASN A 143 9.42 1.60 -1.07
CA ASN A 143 9.72 1.31 0.33
C ASN A 143 10.57 2.40 0.99
N VAL A 144 10.24 3.66 0.75
CA VAL A 144 11.04 4.82 1.18
C VAL A 144 10.76 5.15 2.64
N GLU A 145 11.82 5.38 3.42
CA GLU A 145 11.72 5.86 4.79
C GLU A 145 11.33 7.34 4.86
N LEU A 146 10.66 7.73 5.93
CA LEU A 146 10.40 9.14 6.30
C LEU A 146 11.36 9.68 7.35
N LYS A 147 11.91 8.79 8.16
CA LYS A 147 12.94 9.07 9.17
C LYS A 147 13.97 7.95 9.11
N PRO A 148 15.27 8.24 9.22
CA PRO A 148 16.31 7.22 9.17
C PRO A 148 16.07 6.11 10.20
N GLY A 149 16.20 4.84 9.80
CA GLY A 149 16.08 3.66 10.65
C GLY A 149 14.66 3.29 11.10
N LYS A 150 13.63 4.07 10.70
CA LYS A 150 12.23 3.76 11.04
C LYS A 150 11.63 2.62 10.19
N GLY A 151 12.23 2.35 9.05
CA GLY A 151 11.69 1.46 8.03
C GLY A 151 10.81 2.17 7.00
N GLY A 152 10.72 1.58 5.82
CA GLY A 152 9.98 2.15 4.69
C GLY A 152 8.50 2.35 4.97
N GLN A 153 7.98 3.51 4.61
CA GLN A 153 6.59 3.90 4.84
C GLN A 153 5.86 4.33 3.56
N ILE A 154 6.61 4.77 2.55
CA ILE A 154 6.10 5.31 1.30
C ILE A 154 6.28 4.29 0.18
N ALA A 155 5.33 4.27 -0.78
CA ALA A 155 5.34 3.42 -1.96
C ALA A 155 5.54 1.93 -1.64
N ARG A 156 4.58 1.35 -0.91
CA ARG A 156 4.56 -0.08 -0.53
C ARG A 156 3.43 -0.87 -1.18
N SER A 157 2.51 -0.19 -1.84
CA SER A 157 1.39 -0.83 -2.54
C SER A 157 1.81 -1.31 -3.92
N ALA A 158 1.07 -2.28 -4.48
CA ALA A 158 1.28 -2.77 -5.84
C ALA A 158 1.35 -1.63 -6.86
N GLY A 159 2.32 -1.71 -7.76
CA GLY A 159 2.51 -0.72 -8.82
C GLY A 159 2.96 0.67 -8.37
N SER A 160 3.16 0.90 -7.07
CA SER A 160 3.59 2.21 -6.60
C SER A 160 5.10 2.41 -6.74
N SER A 161 5.50 3.62 -7.09
CA SER A 161 6.89 4.08 -7.11
C SER A 161 6.96 5.55 -6.71
N VAL A 162 8.11 5.98 -6.31
CA VAL A 162 8.48 7.37 -6.01
C VAL A 162 9.68 7.70 -6.90
N GLN A 163 9.76 8.90 -7.43
CA GLN A 163 10.90 9.35 -8.23
C GLN A 163 11.75 10.32 -7.43
N LEU A 164 13.05 10.10 -7.42
CA LEU A 164 14.03 11.03 -6.84
C LEU A 164 14.26 12.18 -7.82
N VAL A 165 13.89 13.40 -7.43
CA VAL A 165 13.89 14.57 -8.31
C VAL A 165 15.15 15.43 -8.10
N ALA A 166 15.49 15.72 -6.85
CA ALA A 166 16.63 16.57 -6.52
C ALA A 166 17.26 16.16 -5.18
N LYS A 167 18.50 16.55 -4.97
CA LYS A 167 19.23 16.44 -3.70
C LYS A 167 19.81 17.80 -3.34
N GLU A 168 19.50 18.28 -2.15
CA GLU A 168 19.93 19.60 -1.66
C GLU A 168 20.38 19.46 -0.20
N GLY A 169 21.66 19.52 0.04
CA GLY A 169 22.25 19.34 1.38
C GLY A 169 21.79 18.02 2.04
N ASP A 170 21.22 18.11 3.22
CA ASP A 170 20.76 16.96 4.01
C ASP A 170 19.41 16.39 3.54
N TYR A 171 18.80 16.95 2.51
CA TYR A 171 17.47 16.54 2.05
C TYR A 171 17.46 16.11 0.59
N ALA A 172 16.67 15.10 0.31
CA ALA A 172 16.32 14.65 -1.02
C ALA A 172 14.84 15.00 -1.31
N SER A 173 14.59 15.60 -2.46
CA SER A 173 13.24 15.92 -2.96
C SER A 173 12.71 14.75 -3.76
N VAL A 174 11.59 14.17 -3.33
CA VAL A 174 10.99 13.00 -3.95
C VAL A 174 9.58 13.30 -4.43
N LYS A 175 9.26 12.87 -5.65
CA LYS A 175 7.92 12.96 -6.25
C LYS A 175 7.13 11.71 -5.86
N MET A 176 6.09 11.91 -5.07
CA MET A 176 5.22 10.88 -4.55
C MET A 176 4.25 10.36 -5.64
N PRO A 177 3.64 9.16 -5.46
CA PRO A 177 2.60 8.67 -6.37
C PRO A 177 1.40 9.60 -6.51
N SER A 178 1.15 10.44 -5.50
CA SER A 178 0.08 11.46 -5.52
C SER A 178 0.41 12.70 -6.36
N GLY A 179 1.65 12.84 -6.86
CA GLY A 179 2.17 14.04 -7.51
C GLY A 179 2.75 15.10 -6.55
N GLU A 180 2.62 14.93 -5.24
CA GLU A 180 3.26 15.80 -4.24
C GLU A 180 4.78 15.64 -4.28
N ILE A 181 5.53 16.75 -4.26
CA ILE A 181 6.99 16.73 -4.10
C ILE A 181 7.30 17.04 -2.64
N ARG A 182 8.08 16.16 -2.03
CA ARG A 182 8.37 16.22 -0.60
C ARG A 182 9.86 16.07 -0.31
N LYS A 183 10.36 16.83 0.66
CA LYS A 183 11.72 16.71 1.20
C LYS A 183 11.77 15.56 2.21
N ILE A 184 12.76 14.68 2.06
CA ILE A 184 13.06 13.56 2.97
C ILE A 184 14.55 13.64 3.28
N ASN A 185 14.95 13.28 4.50
CA ASN A 185 16.35 13.27 4.88
C ASN A 185 17.14 12.31 3.97
N SER A 186 18.29 12.75 3.48
CA SER A 186 19.12 12.03 2.51
C SER A 186 19.72 10.72 3.05
N ASN A 187 19.78 10.53 4.37
CA ASN A 187 20.18 9.30 5.02
C ASN A 187 19.03 8.26 5.14
N CYS A 188 17.80 8.61 4.75
CA CYS A 188 16.69 7.66 4.68
C CYS A 188 16.95 6.61 3.60
N PHE A 189 16.68 5.35 3.94
CA PHE A 189 16.79 4.23 3.00
C PHE A 189 15.58 4.15 2.08
N ALA A 190 15.86 3.69 0.87
CA ALA A 190 14.84 3.34 -0.13
C ALA A 190 15.29 2.12 -0.92
N THR A 191 14.35 1.37 -1.49
CA THR A 191 14.64 0.24 -2.37
C THR A 191 14.49 0.67 -3.81
N VAL A 192 15.44 0.31 -4.67
CA VAL A 192 15.44 0.64 -6.10
C VAL A 192 14.34 -0.14 -6.83
N GLY A 193 13.69 0.52 -7.80
CA GLY A 193 12.65 -0.05 -8.64
C GLY A 193 11.23 0.29 -8.20
N GLN A 194 10.26 -0.18 -8.98
CA GLN A 194 8.82 -0.06 -8.74
C GLN A 194 8.32 -1.34 -8.04
N VAL A 195 7.31 -1.23 -7.19
CA VAL A 195 6.65 -2.41 -6.60
C VAL A 195 5.95 -3.22 -7.70
N GLY A 196 6.09 -4.53 -7.67
CA GLY A 196 5.46 -5.45 -8.62
C GLY A 196 3.92 -5.46 -8.54
N ASN A 197 3.29 -6.39 -9.31
CA ASN A 197 1.84 -6.55 -9.38
C ASN A 197 1.10 -5.28 -9.87
N VAL A 198 1.63 -4.63 -10.90
CA VAL A 198 1.13 -3.33 -11.42
C VAL A 198 -0.35 -3.36 -11.77
N ASP A 199 -0.84 -4.44 -12.39
CA ASP A 199 -2.24 -4.57 -12.83
C ASP A 199 -3.25 -4.79 -11.68
N HIS A 200 -2.81 -4.74 -10.43
CA HIS A 200 -3.72 -4.91 -9.28
C HIS A 200 -4.86 -3.88 -9.28
N GLU A 201 -4.60 -2.66 -9.72
CA GLU A 201 -5.61 -1.58 -9.80
C GLU A 201 -6.75 -1.90 -10.77
N ASN A 202 -6.46 -2.67 -11.83
CA ASN A 202 -7.41 -3.03 -12.88
C ASN A 202 -8.35 -4.19 -12.48
N VAL A 203 -8.19 -4.75 -11.27
CA VAL A 203 -9.00 -5.87 -10.79
C VAL A 203 -10.39 -5.39 -10.34
N SER A 204 -11.42 -5.87 -11.03
CA SER A 204 -12.82 -5.62 -10.65
C SER A 204 -13.33 -6.66 -9.64
N VAL A 205 -13.89 -6.19 -8.55
CA VAL A 205 -14.48 -7.05 -7.50
C VAL A 205 -15.70 -7.82 -8.03
N GLY A 206 -16.51 -7.20 -8.88
CA GLY A 206 -17.62 -7.80 -9.62
C GLY A 206 -18.88 -8.15 -8.81
N LYS A 207 -18.76 -8.45 -7.51
CA LYS A 207 -19.90 -8.80 -6.64
C LYS A 207 -19.74 -8.33 -5.19
N ALA A 208 -20.86 -8.04 -4.53
CA ALA A 208 -20.89 -7.60 -3.13
C ALA A 208 -20.32 -8.67 -2.17
N GLY A 209 -20.55 -9.95 -2.43
CA GLY A 209 -20.00 -11.03 -1.60
C GLY A 209 -18.48 -11.04 -1.55
N ARG A 210 -17.78 -10.69 -2.65
CA ARG A 210 -16.32 -10.57 -2.64
C ARG A 210 -15.85 -9.41 -1.76
N SER A 211 -16.56 -8.29 -1.75
CA SER A 211 -16.29 -7.19 -0.83
C SER A 211 -16.43 -7.62 0.62
N ARG A 212 -17.45 -8.47 0.93
CA ARG A 212 -17.61 -9.06 2.26
C ARG A 212 -16.44 -9.97 2.64
N TRP A 213 -15.93 -10.78 1.71
CA TRP A 213 -14.74 -11.62 1.94
C TRP A 213 -13.48 -10.80 2.23
N LEU A 214 -13.38 -9.60 1.64
CA LEU A 214 -12.29 -8.66 1.91
C LEU A 214 -12.44 -7.89 3.24
N GLY A 215 -13.53 -8.12 3.99
CA GLY A 215 -13.79 -7.46 5.27
C GLY A 215 -14.46 -6.10 5.16
N LYS A 216 -15.00 -5.76 3.99
CA LYS A 216 -15.80 -4.54 3.78
C LYS A 216 -17.27 -4.84 4.07
N ARG A 217 -17.87 -4.09 4.98
CA ARG A 217 -19.32 -4.15 5.25
C ARG A 217 -20.07 -3.22 4.30
N PRO A 218 -21.39 -3.45 4.08
CA PRO A 218 -22.22 -2.55 3.32
C PRO A 218 -22.16 -1.12 3.87
N HIS A 219 -22.14 -0.15 2.98
CA HIS A 219 -22.14 1.26 3.30
C HIS A 219 -23.52 1.85 2.98
N VAL A 220 -24.19 2.43 3.98
CA VAL A 220 -25.45 3.16 3.80
C VAL A 220 -25.11 4.62 3.49
N ARG A 221 -25.77 5.18 2.49
CA ARG A 221 -25.59 6.59 2.11
C ARG A 221 -26.33 7.49 3.13
N GLY A 222 -25.76 8.64 3.48
CA GLY A 222 -26.37 9.58 4.40
C GLY A 222 -27.78 10.05 4.01
N VAL A 223 -28.05 10.16 2.70
CA VAL A 223 -29.40 10.50 2.17
C VAL A 223 -30.45 9.43 2.49
N ALA A 224 -30.05 8.18 2.75
CA ALA A 224 -30.95 7.07 3.08
C ALA A 224 -31.07 6.86 4.61
N MET A 225 -30.59 7.79 5.40
CA MET A 225 -30.66 7.77 6.86
C MET A 225 -31.73 8.74 7.38
N ASN A 226 -32.05 8.66 8.66
CA ASN A 226 -32.89 9.63 9.33
C ASN A 226 -32.13 10.94 9.60
N PRO A 227 -32.83 12.08 9.82
CA PRO A 227 -32.19 13.37 10.11
C PRO A 227 -31.28 13.34 11.35
N VAL A 228 -31.58 12.52 12.35
CA VAL A 228 -30.77 12.35 13.56
C VAL A 228 -29.42 11.67 13.27
N ASP A 229 -29.35 10.80 12.25
CA ASP A 229 -28.15 10.02 11.95
C ASP A 229 -27.20 10.71 10.96
N HIS A 230 -27.75 11.60 10.12
CA HIS A 230 -26.95 12.27 9.10
C HIS A 230 -27.56 13.60 8.65
N PRO A 231 -26.77 14.67 8.46
CA PRO A 231 -27.26 15.98 8.00
C PRO A 231 -27.96 15.97 6.63
N LEU A 232 -27.78 14.94 5.82
CA LEU A 232 -28.45 14.73 4.53
C LEU A 232 -29.65 13.78 4.65
N GLY A 233 -29.99 13.33 5.84
CA GLY A 233 -31.07 12.39 6.08
C GLY A 233 -32.44 13.07 6.07
N GLY A 234 -33.48 12.24 6.00
CA GLY A 234 -34.89 12.65 6.04
C GLY A 234 -35.54 12.77 4.67
N GLY A 235 -36.80 13.22 4.68
CA GLY A 235 -37.65 13.35 3.53
C GLY A 235 -38.52 12.14 3.23
N GLU A 236 -39.44 12.26 2.28
CA GLU A 236 -40.32 11.19 1.82
C GLU A 236 -39.81 10.55 0.52
N GLY A 237 -39.74 9.23 0.49
CA GLY A 237 -39.37 8.46 -0.70
C GLY A 237 -37.91 8.72 -1.16
N LYS A 238 -37.71 8.96 -2.45
CA LYS A 238 -36.40 9.23 -3.07
C LYS A 238 -36.10 10.74 -3.04
N THR A 239 -35.73 11.26 -1.89
CA THR A 239 -35.36 12.67 -1.74
C THR A 239 -33.91 12.93 -2.17
N SER A 240 -33.62 14.17 -2.61
CA SER A 240 -32.27 14.67 -2.80
C SER A 240 -31.64 15.07 -1.47
N GLY A 241 -30.32 15.26 -1.42
CA GLY A 241 -29.63 15.67 -0.21
C GLY A 241 -29.97 17.06 0.30
N GLY A 242 -30.62 17.90 -0.49
CA GLY A 242 -31.11 19.25 -0.14
C GLY A 242 -30.00 20.28 0.19
N ARG A 243 -28.74 19.90 0.23
CA ARG A 243 -27.60 20.75 0.56
C ARG A 243 -26.29 20.22 -0.01
N HIS A 244 -25.23 20.97 0.15
CA HIS A 244 -23.88 20.55 -0.22
C HIS A 244 -23.52 19.20 0.43
N PRO A 245 -22.81 18.30 -0.28
CA PRO A 245 -22.36 17.03 0.29
C PRO A 245 -21.51 17.25 1.55
N VAL A 246 -21.94 16.67 2.64
CA VAL A 246 -21.28 16.77 3.95
C VAL A 246 -21.04 15.39 4.56
N SER A 247 -20.10 15.33 5.50
CA SER A 247 -19.86 14.15 6.35
C SER A 247 -20.96 14.02 7.43
N PRO A 248 -21.06 12.92 8.18
CA PRO A 248 -21.97 12.78 9.33
C PRO A 248 -21.81 13.88 10.37
N TRP A 249 -20.66 14.50 10.46
CA TRP A 249 -20.36 15.62 11.37
C TRP A 249 -20.56 17.01 10.74
N GLY A 250 -21.17 17.08 9.56
CA GLY A 250 -21.47 18.34 8.87
C GLY A 250 -20.32 18.97 8.09
N MET A 251 -19.13 18.37 8.07
CA MET A 251 -18.00 18.90 7.31
C MET A 251 -18.19 18.72 5.81
N PRO A 252 -17.96 19.76 4.97
CA PRO A 252 -18.01 19.64 3.51
C PRO A 252 -17.07 18.54 3.00
N THR A 253 -17.58 17.63 2.15
CA THR A 253 -16.80 16.50 1.62
C THR A 253 -16.16 16.81 0.27
N LYS A 254 -16.57 17.90 -0.41
CA LYS A 254 -15.99 18.35 -1.68
C LYS A 254 -15.31 19.71 -1.51
N GLY A 255 -14.07 19.81 -1.96
CA GLY A 255 -13.30 21.05 -2.01
C GLY A 255 -12.67 21.51 -0.69
N TYR A 256 -13.19 21.10 0.44
CA TYR A 256 -12.66 21.48 1.75
C TYR A 256 -11.29 20.86 2.03
N LYS A 257 -10.33 21.69 2.46
CA LYS A 257 -8.97 21.25 2.82
C LYS A 257 -8.96 20.74 4.27
N THR A 258 -8.97 19.43 4.47
CA THR A 258 -9.03 18.79 5.80
C THR A 258 -7.68 18.67 6.51
N ARG A 259 -6.56 18.97 5.83
CA ARG A 259 -5.24 18.88 6.44
C ARG A 259 -5.01 20.00 7.44
N ASN A 260 -4.92 19.67 8.73
CA ASN A 260 -4.63 20.60 9.82
C ASN A 260 -3.17 20.56 10.32
N ARG A 261 -2.39 19.58 9.87
CA ARG A 261 -1.03 19.33 10.39
C ARG A 261 -0.01 20.26 9.75
N LYS A 262 0.21 21.44 10.35
CA LYS A 262 1.13 22.48 9.85
C LYS A 262 2.61 22.13 10.05
N THR A 263 2.96 21.38 11.10
CA THR A 263 4.35 21.06 11.46
C THR A 263 5.16 20.34 10.38
N THR A 264 4.51 19.58 9.49
CA THR A 264 5.15 18.87 8.39
C THR A 264 5.01 19.55 7.03
N ASP A 265 4.39 20.76 6.97
CA ASP A 265 4.23 21.50 5.72
C ASP A 265 5.58 22.01 5.20
N ARG A 266 6.54 22.28 6.08
CA ARG A 266 7.93 22.66 5.73
C ARG A 266 8.66 21.62 4.87
N PHE A 267 8.19 20.37 4.89
CA PHE A 267 8.75 19.30 4.06
C PHE A 267 8.05 19.14 2.71
N ILE A 268 6.98 19.90 2.43
CA ILE A 268 6.26 19.85 1.16
C ILE A 268 6.77 20.98 0.28
N VAL A 269 7.47 20.62 -0.80
CA VAL A 269 7.96 21.59 -1.80
C VAL A 269 6.82 21.99 -2.74
N GLN A 270 6.10 20.98 -3.24
CA GLN A 270 4.97 21.20 -4.14
C GLN A 270 3.81 20.28 -3.74
N ARG A 271 2.64 20.85 -3.57
CA ARG A 271 1.41 20.07 -3.32
C ARG A 271 0.92 19.42 -4.62
N ARG A 272 0.14 18.35 -4.48
CA ARG A 272 -0.52 17.74 -5.64
C ARG A 272 -1.35 18.77 -6.39
N GLN A 273 -1.21 18.81 -7.69
CA GLN A 273 -2.13 19.53 -8.57
C GLN A 273 -3.46 18.76 -8.62
N LYS A 274 -4.57 19.49 -8.65
CA LYS A 274 -5.92 18.92 -8.77
C LYS A 274 -6.19 18.47 -10.18
#